data_9a596ae623e8435e927c5e475e4ae4ea
#
_entry.id   9a596ae623e8435e927c5e475e4ae4ea
#
_cell.length_a   1.000
_cell.length_b   1.000
_cell.length_c   1.000
_cell.angle_alpha   90.00
_cell.angle_beta   90.00
_cell.angle_gamma   90.00
#
_symmetry.space_group_name_H-M   'P 1'
#
loop_
_entity.id
_entity.type
_entity.pdbx_description
1 polymer ?
#
loop_
_entity_poly.entity_id
_entity_poly.type
_entity_poly.pdbx_seq_one_letter_code
_entity_poly.pdbx_strand_id
1 'polypeptide(L)'
;QEKDHGGVEQNLRYQGQYLDRETGLHYNLHRYYDPDVGRFMVTDPIGLKGGINLYQYAPNPLSYIDPFGLFTCGVNWKKGPNKWAKGKLSKHYNKHVLEQGEFGDISMKQYHELMEDFLMDNSPSYKYAKIGNHIIKFDPATERVLIGNAKNREILTFYKSKPEFVKKDPFTDAVDEALSKTGMSPSDVQYK
;
A
#
# COMPACT_ATOMS: atom_id res chain seq x y z
N GLN A 1 -1.30 -23.03 26.98
CA GLN A 1 -0.54 -24.27 26.69
C GLN A 1 -0.60 -24.48 25.19
N GLU A 2 0.50 -24.13 24.47
CA GLU A 2 0.67 -24.51 23.07
C GLU A 2 0.73 -26.02 22.97
N LYS A 3 -0.13 -26.60 22.17
CA LYS A 3 -0.04 -28.03 21.82
C LYS A 3 1.14 -28.21 20.87
N ASP A 4 2.16 -28.90 21.32
CA ASP A 4 3.27 -29.37 20.50
C ASP A 4 2.74 -30.33 19.42
N HIS A 5 2.73 -29.90 18.17
CA HIS A 5 2.40 -30.72 17.01
C HIS A 5 3.68 -31.24 16.37
N GLY A 6 4.33 -32.21 17.00
CA GLY A 6 5.38 -33.00 16.34
C GLY A 6 6.78 -32.41 16.37
N GLY A 7 7.19 -31.71 17.40
CA GLY A 7 8.60 -31.37 17.64
C GLY A 7 9.16 -30.22 16.78
N VAL A 8 8.33 -29.56 15.98
CA VAL A 8 8.74 -28.34 15.24
C VAL A 8 8.33 -27.12 16.03
N GLU A 9 9.31 -26.41 16.56
CA GLU A 9 9.08 -25.16 17.28
C GLU A 9 8.64 -24.04 16.35
N GLN A 10 7.42 -23.51 16.55
CA GLN A 10 6.87 -22.44 15.73
C GLN A 10 7.18 -21.08 16.38
N ASN A 11 7.98 -20.26 15.69
CA ASN A 11 8.37 -18.91 16.14
C ASN A 11 7.63 -17.78 15.41
N LEU A 12 6.86 -18.08 14.37
CA LEU A 12 6.04 -17.05 13.73
C LEU A 12 4.96 -16.55 14.70
N ARG A 13 4.79 -15.24 14.76
CA ARG A 13 3.80 -14.58 15.61
C ARG A 13 2.80 -13.83 14.75
N TYR A 14 2.50 -12.58 15.06
CA TYR A 14 1.65 -11.79 14.22
C TYR A 14 2.34 -11.45 12.89
N GLN A 15 1.61 -10.94 11.91
CA GLN A 15 2.14 -10.71 10.57
C GLN A 15 3.36 -9.76 10.60
N GLY A 16 4.51 -10.24 10.13
CA GLY A 16 5.80 -9.54 10.21
C GLY A 16 6.60 -9.80 11.48
N GLN A 17 6.08 -10.63 12.41
CA GLN A 17 6.72 -10.87 13.70
C GLN A 17 7.30 -12.29 13.82
N TYR A 18 8.45 -12.39 14.46
CA TYR A 18 9.14 -13.62 14.79
C TYR A 18 9.55 -13.63 16.26
N LEU A 19 9.21 -14.69 17.01
CA LEU A 19 9.55 -14.81 18.42
C LEU A 19 11.06 -14.93 18.61
N ASP A 20 11.62 -14.02 19.36
CA ASP A 20 12.92 -14.17 19.98
C ASP A 20 12.75 -14.91 21.32
N ARG A 21 13.19 -16.15 21.37
CA ARG A 21 13.01 -17.02 22.53
C ARG A 21 13.89 -16.64 23.73
N GLU A 22 14.98 -15.92 23.49
CA GLU A 22 15.88 -15.50 24.55
C GLU A 22 15.29 -14.36 25.36
N THR A 23 14.63 -13.44 24.68
CA THR A 23 14.04 -12.24 25.29
C THR A 23 12.53 -12.35 25.53
N GLY A 24 11.84 -13.25 24.83
CA GLY A 24 10.37 -13.34 24.81
C GLY A 24 9.70 -12.25 23.94
N LEU A 25 10.49 -11.36 23.34
CA LEU A 25 10.00 -10.30 22.48
C LEU A 25 9.71 -10.81 21.06
N HIS A 26 8.92 -10.06 20.31
CA HIS A 26 8.67 -10.35 18.90
C HIS A 26 9.52 -9.42 18.03
N TYR A 27 10.51 -9.98 17.32
CA TYR A 27 11.28 -9.27 16.32
C TYR A 27 10.40 -8.87 15.13
N ASN A 28 10.35 -7.60 14.80
CA ASN A 28 9.55 -7.03 13.74
C ASN A 28 10.40 -6.09 12.87
N LEU A 29 11.38 -6.63 12.20
CA LEU A 29 12.38 -6.04 11.30
C LEU A 29 13.14 -4.84 11.92
N HIS A 30 12.50 -3.69 12.11
CA HIS A 30 13.13 -2.46 12.61
C HIS A 30 12.92 -2.24 14.11
N ARG A 31 11.99 -2.98 14.74
CA ARG A 31 11.66 -2.85 16.16
C ARG A 31 11.39 -4.20 16.82
N TYR A 32 11.51 -4.23 18.12
CA TYR A 32 11.01 -5.34 18.94
C TYR A 32 9.67 -4.96 19.58
N TYR A 33 8.72 -5.86 19.43
CA TYR A 33 7.39 -5.72 20.02
C TYR A 33 7.31 -6.55 21.29
N ASP A 34 6.81 -5.94 22.35
CA ASP A 34 6.57 -6.60 23.64
C ASP A 34 5.11 -7.07 23.69
N PRO A 35 4.87 -8.40 23.67
CA PRO A 35 3.51 -8.93 23.70
C PRO A 35 2.80 -8.74 25.05
N ASP A 36 3.55 -8.63 26.15
CA ASP A 36 2.99 -8.47 27.51
C ASP A 36 2.48 -7.04 27.71
N VAL A 37 3.17 -6.06 27.15
CA VAL A 37 2.80 -4.63 27.22
C VAL A 37 1.95 -4.19 26.02
N GLY A 38 1.98 -4.92 24.92
CA GLY A 38 1.19 -4.65 23.73
C GLY A 38 1.70 -3.48 22.88
N ARG A 39 3.02 -3.21 22.88
CA ARG A 39 3.64 -2.11 22.13
C ARG A 39 5.07 -2.40 21.72
N PHE A 40 5.62 -1.57 20.84
CA PHE A 40 7.03 -1.57 20.53
C PHE A 40 7.88 -1.07 21.71
N MET A 41 9.08 -1.63 21.88
CA MET A 41 10.01 -1.30 22.98
C MET A 41 10.72 0.05 22.77
N VAL A 42 10.86 0.48 21.53
CA VAL A 42 11.52 1.73 21.16
C VAL A 42 10.58 2.62 20.34
N THR A 43 10.87 3.91 20.35
CA THR A 43 10.13 4.88 19.51
C THR A 43 10.28 4.55 18.03
N ASP A 44 9.29 4.94 17.25
CA ASP A 44 9.30 4.75 15.80
C ASP A 44 10.49 5.48 15.16
N PRO A 45 11.38 4.77 14.41
CA PRO A 45 12.52 5.41 13.73
C PRO A 45 12.12 6.47 12.71
N ILE A 46 10.90 6.39 12.15
CA ILE A 46 10.37 7.41 11.23
C ILE A 46 9.59 8.53 11.94
N GLY A 47 9.54 8.48 13.27
CA GLY A 47 8.89 9.48 14.12
C GLY A 47 7.39 9.59 13.84
N LEU A 48 6.86 10.81 13.89
CA LEU A 48 5.43 11.08 13.69
C LEU A 48 4.89 10.66 12.31
N LYS A 49 5.75 10.29 11.35
CA LYS A 49 5.33 9.74 10.06
C LYS A 49 4.69 8.36 10.19
N GLY A 50 5.07 7.60 11.24
CA GLY A 50 4.46 6.29 11.57
C GLY A 50 3.14 6.41 12.34
N GLY A 51 2.86 7.58 12.92
CA GLY A 51 1.68 7.85 13.74
C GLY A 51 1.98 8.73 14.94
N ILE A 52 0.93 9.21 15.61
CA ILE A 52 1.08 10.09 16.78
C ILE A 52 1.65 9.31 17.97
N ASN A 53 1.24 8.05 18.14
CA ASN A 53 1.77 7.17 19.18
C ASN A 53 2.99 6.41 18.65
N LEU A 54 4.19 6.87 19.00
CA LEU A 54 5.46 6.36 18.51
C LEU A 54 5.78 4.91 18.94
N TYR A 55 5.03 4.35 19.86
CA TYR A 55 5.20 2.97 20.37
C TYR A 55 4.12 2.01 19.86
N GLN A 56 3.12 2.50 19.18
CA GLN A 56 1.97 1.72 18.74
C GLN A 56 2.36 0.77 17.61
N TYR A 57 1.86 -0.50 17.69
CA TYR A 57 1.95 -1.43 16.57
C TYR A 57 0.97 -1.04 15.45
N ALA A 58 -0.30 -0.84 15.79
CA ALA A 58 -1.34 -0.49 14.84
C ALA A 58 -2.51 0.22 15.55
N PRO A 59 -3.26 1.11 14.87
CA PRO A 59 -4.47 1.71 15.43
C PRO A 59 -5.53 0.69 15.81
N ASN A 60 -5.61 -0.41 15.08
CA ASN A 60 -6.43 -1.58 15.36
C ASN A 60 -5.71 -2.82 14.81
N PRO A 61 -5.07 -3.64 15.65
CA PRO A 61 -4.31 -4.81 15.22
C PRO A 61 -5.15 -5.92 14.57
N LEU A 62 -6.48 -5.90 14.74
CA LEU A 62 -7.37 -6.84 14.05
C LEU A 62 -7.58 -6.49 12.57
N SER A 63 -7.33 -5.24 12.19
CA SER A 63 -7.60 -4.72 10.84
C SER A 63 -6.36 -4.21 10.12
N TYR A 64 -5.28 -3.93 10.86
CA TYR A 64 -4.05 -3.36 10.36
C TYR A 64 -2.86 -4.18 10.80
N ILE A 65 -1.85 -4.22 9.96
CA ILE A 65 -0.56 -4.85 10.25
C ILE A 65 0.56 -3.84 10.08
N ASP A 66 1.63 -4.00 10.85
CA ASP A 66 2.89 -3.29 10.66
C ASP A 66 3.99 -4.30 10.28
N PRO A 67 4.17 -4.60 8.98
CA PRO A 67 5.09 -5.66 8.54
C PRO A 67 6.56 -5.33 8.78
N PHE A 68 6.88 -4.04 8.92
CA PHE A 68 8.25 -3.55 9.02
C PHE A 68 8.60 -2.99 10.40
N GLY A 69 7.63 -2.88 11.30
CA GLY A 69 7.85 -2.20 12.57
C GLY A 69 8.13 -0.70 12.40
N LEU A 70 7.53 -0.03 11.41
CA LEU A 70 7.72 1.39 11.10
C LEU A 70 6.41 2.15 10.97
N PHE A 71 5.41 1.54 10.33
CA PHE A 71 4.11 2.17 10.15
C PHE A 71 3.05 1.13 9.82
N THR A 72 1.85 1.42 10.25
CA THR A 72 0.71 0.61 9.87
C THR A 72 0.34 0.89 8.42
N CYS A 73 0.18 -0.17 7.63
CA CYS A 73 -0.43 -0.08 6.31
C CYS A 73 -1.88 0.37 6.47
N GLY A 74 -2.06 1.67 6.58
CA GLY A 74 -3.35 2.28 6.94
C GLY A 74 -4.28 2.56 5.76
N VAL A 75 -4.01 2.01 4.59
CA VAL A 75 -5.04 1.69 3.61
C VAL A 75 -5.21 0.18 3.70
N ASN A 76 -6.35 -0.29 4.16
CA ASN A 76 -6.64 -1.71 4.22
C ASN A 76 -6.82 -2.25 2.81
N TRP A 77 -5.68 -2.45 2.11
CA TRP A 77 -5.65 -3.00 0.76
C TRP A 77 -6.22 -4.43 0.73
N LYS A 78 -6.30 -5.15 1.87
CA LYS A 78 -7.08 -6.39 1.96
C LYS A 78 -8.57 -6.17 1.65
N LYS A 79 -9.07 -4.94 1.85
CA LYS A 79 -10.41 -4.48 1.44
C LYS A 79 -10.37 -3.50 0.27
N GLY A 80 -9.18 -3.13 -0.22
CA GLY A 80 -8.98 -2.25 -1.36
C GLY A 80 -9.19 -2.93 -2.72
N PRO A 81 -8.90 -2.20 -3.80
CA PRO A 81 -8.90 -2.75 -5.15
C PRO A 81 -7.94 -3.94 -5.24
N ASN A 82 -8.38 -5.06 -5.80
CA ASN A 82 -7.57 -6.28 -5.90
C ASN A 82 -7.76 -7.03 -7.23
N LYS A 83 -8.56 -6.50 -8.13
CA LYS A 83 -8.78 -7.06 -9.47
C LYS A 83 -9.02 -5.94 -10.45
N TRP A 84 -8.64 -6.13 -11.69
CA TRP A 84 -8.99 -5.21 -12.75
C TRP A 84 -10.51 -5.16 -12.97
N ALA A 85 -11.05 -3.97 -13.16
CA ALA A 85 -12.39 -3.82 -13.69
C ALA A 85 -12.47 -4.46 -15.07
N LYS A 86 -13.64 -5.01 -15.43
CA LYS A 86 -13.83 -5.79 -16.65
C LYS A 86 -13.29 -5.06 -17.88
N GLY A 87 -12.39 -5.72 -18.61
CA GLY A 87 -11.76 -5.20 -19.84
C GLY A 87 -10.70 -4.11 -19.63
N LYS A 88 -10.44 -3.69 -18.39
CA LYS A 88 -9.48 -2.60 -18.13
C LYS A 88 -8.03 -3.04 -18.30
N LEU A 89 -7.66 -4.25 -17.89
CA LEU A 89 -6.28 -4.72 -18.03
C LEU A 89 -5.79 -4.62 -19.49
N SER A 90 -6.48 -5.24 -20.42
CA SER A 90 -6.08 -5.22 -21.83
C SER A 90 -6.11 -3.81 -22.45
N LYS A 91 -7.13 -3.00 -22.09
CA LYS A 91 -7.21 -1.62 -22.56
C LYS A 91 -6.02 -0.78 -22.08
N HIS A 92 -5.66 -0.90 -20.80
CA HIS A 92 -4.54 -0.13 -20.24
C HIS A 92 -3.18 -0.67 -20.68
N TYR A 93 -3.04 -1.99 -20.82
CA TYR A 93 -1.85 -2.58 -21.43
C TYR A 93 -1.60 -2.06 -22.85
N ASN A 94 -2.62 -2.08 -23.71
CA ASN A 94 -2.48 -1.56 -25.08
C ASN A 94 -2.06 -0.09 -25.06
N LYS A 95 -2.76 0.74 -24.29
CA LYS A 95 -2.47 2.17 -24.19
C LYS A 95 -1.10 2.48 -23.61
N HIS A 96 -0.81 1.95 -22.42
CA HIS A 96 0.36 2.39 -21.62
C HIS A 96 1.64 1.62 -21.93
N VAL A 97 1.54 0.37 -22.42
CA VAL A 97 2.69 -0.43 -22.81
C VAL A 97 2.93 -0.36 -24.31
N LEU A 98 1.94 -0.76 -25.13
CA LEU A 98 2.16 -0.89 -26.58
C LEU A 98 2.17 0.46 -27.32
N GLU A 99 1.24 1.37 -27.01
CA GLU A 99 1.12 2.65 -27.71
C GLU A 99 2.06 3.73 -27.11
N GLN A 100 2.11 3.84 -25.79
CA GLN A 100 2.86 4.89 -25.08
C GLN A 100 4.25 4.44 -24.62
N GLY A 101 4.55 3.14 -24.57
CA GLY A 101 5.86 2.60 -24.20
C GLY A 101 6.31 2.95 -22.76
N GLU A 102 5.37 3.20 -21.85
CA GLU A 102 5.68 3.69 -20.48
C GLU A 102 6.46 2.68 -19.64
N PHE A 103 6.28 1.40 -19.93
CA PHE A 103 6.91 0.29 -19.20
C PHE A 103 7.94 -0.49 -20.03
N GLY A 104 8.26 -0.02 -21.25
CA GLY A 104 9.12 -0.74 -22.16
C GLY A 104 8.43 -1.97 -22.79
N ASP A 105 9.26 -2.87 -23.34
CA ASP A 105 8.76 -4.09 -24.01
C ASP A 105 8.50 -5.19 -22.98
N ILE A 106 7.30 -5.21 -22.42
CA ILE A 106 6.83 -6.20 -21.46
C ILE A 106 5.53 -6.84 -21.90
N SER A 107 5.30 -8.10 -21.51
CA SER A 107 4.05 -8.79 -21.75
C SER A 107 2.92 -8.28 -20.86
N MET A 108 1.66 -8.54 -21.25
CA MET A 108 0.48 -8.21 -20.42
C MET A 108 0.55 -8.87 -19.03
N LYS A 109 1.13 -10.07 -18.92
CA LYS A 109 1.33 -10.75 -17.65
C LYS A 109 2.31 -9.97 -16.76
N GLN A 110 3.46 -9.57 -17.28
CA GLN A 110 4.44 -8.76 -16.56
C GLN A 110 3.88 -7.39 -16.15
N TYR A 111 3.10 -6.75 -17.03
CA TYR A 111 2.40 -5.51 -16.69
C TYR A 111 1.42 -5.69 -15.52
N HIS A 112 0.69 -6.81 -15.50
CA HIS A 112 -0.20 -7.15 -14.39
C HIS A 112 0.59 -7.40 -13.09
N GLU A 113 1.67 -8.17 -13.16
CA GLU A 113 2.56 -8.44 -12.02
C GLU A 113 3.16 -7.14 -11.46
N LEU A 114 3.64 -6.24 -12.30
CA LEU A 114 4.14 -4.91 -11.86
C LEU A 114 3.05 -4.09 -11.16
N MET A 115 1.82 -4.17 -11.60
CA MET A 115 0.70 -3.51 -10.93
C MET A 115 0.40 -4.17 -9.58
N GLU A 116 0.41 -5.50 -9.49
CA GLU A 116 0.21 -6.22 -8.23
C GLU A 116 1.32 -5.92 -7.21
N ASP A 117 2.58 -5.94 -7.65
CA ASP A 117 3.72 -5.57 -6.82
C ASP A 117 3.57 -4.13 -6.30
N PHE A 118 3.24 -3.19 -7.18
CA PHE A 118 3.01 -1.80 -6.78
C PHE A 118 1.79 -1.67 -5.87
N LEU A 119 0.74 -2.44 -6.09
CA LEU A 119 -0.44 -2.45 -5.22
C LEU A 119 -0.09 -2.90 -3.81
N MET A 120 0.74 -3.92 -3.67
CA MET A 120 1.09 -4.54 -2.37
C MET A 120 2.24 -3.81 -1.66
N ASP A 121 3.09 -3.10 -2.40
CA ASP A 121 4.16 -2.30 -1.82
C ASP A 121 3.59 -1.07 -1.08
N ASN A 122 4.09 -0.80 0.12
CA ASN A 122 3.60 0.25 0.99
C ASN A 122 4.75 1.16 1.47
N SER A 123 5.62 1.56 0.55
CA SER A 123 6.70 2.48 0.86
C SER A 123 6.16 3.78 1.51
N PRO A 124 6.81 4.30 2.56
CA PRO A 124 6.42 5.56 3.22
C PRO A 124 6.59 6.78 2.30
N SER A 125 7.35 6.66 1.22
CA SER A 125 7.51 7.74 0.22
C SER A 125 6.29 7.91 -0.69
N TYR A 126 5.39 6.93 -0.72
CA TYR A 126 4.22 7.00 -1.59
C TYR A 126 3.21 8.02 -1.12
N LYS A 127 2.62 8.73 -2.08
CA LYS A 127 1.51 9.65 -1.83
C LYS A 127 0.19 8.93 -2.07
N TYR A 128 -0.79 9.23 -1.24
CA TYR A 128 -2.13 8.66 -1.33
C TYR A 128 -3.18 9.75 -1.29
N ALA A 129 -4.25 9.56 -2.05
CA ALA A 129 -5.46 10.35 -1.95
C ALA A 129 -6.69 9.44 -2.01
N LYS A 130 -7.74 9.82 -1.28
CA LYS A 130 -9.04 9.18 -1.34
C LYS A 130 -10.10 10.21 -1.67
N ILE A 131 -10.91 9.91 -2.68
CA ILE A 131 -12.00 10.76 -3.18
C ILE A 131 -13.25 9.88 -3.27
N GLY A 132 -14.13 9.98 -2.27
CA GLY A 132 -15.25 9.05 -2.16
C GLY A 132 -14.80 7.59 -2.12
N ASN A 133 -15.15 6.82 -3.14
CA ASN A 133 -14.72 5.43 -3.29
C ASN A 133 -13.44 5.25 -4.11
N HIS A 134 -12.88 6.31 -4.69
CA HIS A 134 -11.65 6.24 -5.46
C HIS A 134 -10.45 6.36 -4.51
N ILE A 135 -9.45 5.52 -4.76
CA ILE A 135 -8.16 5.54 -4.06
C ILE A 135 -7.09 5.73 -5.12
N ILE A 136 -6.21 6.69 -4.88
CA ILE A 136 -5.07 7.01 -5.73
C ILE A 136 -3.81 6.69 -4.95
N LYS A 137 -2.88 6.00 -5.57
CA LYS A 137 -1.54 5.72 -5.08
C LYS A 137 -0.52 6.20 -6.08
N PHE A 138 0.49 6.93 -5.62
CA PHE A 138 1.54 7.49 -6.43
C PHE A 138 2.92 7.23 -5.84
N ASP A 139 3.84 6.80 -6.68
CA ASP A 139 5.25 6.63 -6.36
C ASP A 139 6.06 7.78 -6.95
N PRO A 140 6.58 8.72 -6.13
CA PRO A 140 7.37 9.84 -6.64
C PRO A 140 8.71 9.42 -7.28
N ALA A 141 9.24 8.26 -6.92
CA ALA A 141 10.54 7.80 -7.42
C ALA A 141 10.46 7.21 -8.84
N THR A 142 9.35 6.52 -9.14
CA THR A 142 9.14 5.86 -10.44
C THR A 142 8.01 6.48 -11.28
N GLU A 143 7.34 7.50 -10.73
CA GLU A 143 6.20 8.21 -11.33
C GLU A 143 5.01 7.29 -11.67
N ARG A 144 4.91 6.13 -11.00
CA ARG A 144 3.80 5.21 -11.17
C ARG A 144 2.56 5.70 -10.42
N VAL A 145 1.44 5.63 -11.11
CA VAL A 145 0.11 5.98 -10.58
C VAL A 145 -0.81 4.77 -10.67
N LEU A 146 -1.51 4.48 -9.59
CA LEU A 146 -2.57 3.49 -9.54
C LEU A 146 -3.85 4.15 -9.01
N ILE A 147 -4.95 3.97 -9.73
CA ILE A 147 -6.28 4.41 -9.30
C ILE A 147 -7.19 3.19 -9.23
N GLY A 148 -7.86 3.04 -8.10
CA GLY A 148 -8.82 1.97 -7.88
C GLY A 148 -10.12 2.46 -7.25
N ASN A 149 -11.13 1.61 -7.28
CA ASN A 149 -12.41 1.80 -6.60
C ASN A 149 -12.51 0.84 -5.41
N ALA A 150 -12.53 1.38 -4.20
CA ALA A 150 -12.59 0.59 -2.97
C ALA A 150 -13.93 -0.13 -2.78
N LYS A 151 -15.06 0.47 -3.21
CA LYS A 151 -16.39 -0.13 -3.09
C LYS A 151 -16.51 -1.42 -3.90
N ASN A 152 -16.06 -1.38 -5.15
CA ASN A 152 -16.12 -2.53 -6.07
C ASN A 152 -14.87 -3.42 -5.98
N ARG A 153 -13.84 -2.99 -5.25
CA ARG A 153 -12.52 -3.63 -5.16
C ARG A 153 -11.84 -3.77 -6.53
N GLU A 154 -11.97 -2.78 -7.38
CA GLU A 154 -11.52 -2.81 -8.76
C GLU A 154 -10.38 -1.84 -9.03
N ILE A 155 -9.39 -2.29 -9.79
CA ILE A 155 -8.35 -1.45 -10.39
C ILE A 155 -8.96 -0.78 -11.62
N LEU A 156 -8.88 0.53 -11.69
CA LEU A 156 -9.39 1.33 -12.80
C LEU A 156 -8.30 1.67 -13.80
N THR A 157 -7.11 2.04 -13.32
CA THR A 157 -5.96 2.35 -14.16
C THR A 157 -4.65 2.15 -13.40
N PHE A 158 -3.60 1.78 -14.14
CA PHE A 158 -2.21 1.77 -13.70
C PHE A 158 -1.36 2.29 -14.86
N TYR A 159 -0.52 3.29 -14.61
CA TYR A 159 0.32 3.91 -15.64
C TYR A 159 1.56 4.54 -15.00
N LYS A 160 2.54 4.86 -15.85
CA LYS A 160 3.69 5.68 -15.50
C LYS A 160 3.49 7.05 -16.12
N SER A 161 3.56 8.09 -15.29
CA SER A 161 3.42 9.46 -15.80
C SER A 161 4.60 9.83 -16.69
N LYS A 162 4.31 10.61 -17.72
CA LYS A 162 5.34 11.17 -18.63
C LYS A 162 5.33 12.68 -18.54
N PRO A 163 6.50 13.34 -18.50
CA PRO A 163 6.60 14.80 -18.35
C PRO A 163 5.75 15.57 -19.37
N GLU A 164 5.65 15.06 -20.61
CA GLU A 164 4.88 15.71 -21.68
C GLU A 164 3.37 15.77 -21.45
N PHE A 165 2.83 14.91 -20.56
CA PHE A 165 1.40 14.85 -20.24
C PHE A 165 1.05 15.46 -18.88
N VAL A 166 2.05 15.88 -18.10
CA VAL A 166 1.87 16.44 -16.77
C VAL A 166 1.58 17.94 -16.86
N LYS A 167 0.46 18.37 -16.28
CA LYS A 167 0.04 19.77 -16.24
C LYS A 167 0.53 20.50 -15.00
N LYS A 168 0.47 19.85 -13.84
CA LYS A 168 0.93 20.37 -12.54
C LYS A 168 2.04 19.46 -11.99
N ASP A 169 1.65 18.31 -11.43
CA ASP A 169 2.49 17.20 -11.06
C ASP A 169 1.66 15.91 -11.19
N PRO A 170 2.29 14.73 -11.37
CA PRO A 170 1.55 13.50 -11.68
C PRO A 170 0.50 13.12 -10.64
N PHE A 171 0.75 13.41 -9.37
CA PHE A 171 -0.18 13.08 -8.30
C PHE A 171 -1.39 14.03 -8.30
N THR A 172 -1.15 15.33 -8.40
CA THR A 172 -2.21 16.34 -8.48
C THR A 172 -3.07 16.13 -9.73
N ASP A 173 -2.47 15.84 -10.88
CA ASP A 173 -3.21 15.56 -12.11
C ASP A 173 -4.09 14.32 -11.99
N ALA A 174 -3.62 13.26 -11.32
CA ALA A 174 -4.42 12.07 -11.04
C ALA A 174 -5.59 12.36 -10.08
N VAL A 175 -5.39 13.23 -9.09
CA VAL A 175 -6.43 13.70 -8.16
C VAL A 175 -7.47 14.53 -8.93
N ASP A 176 -7.05 15.49 -9.74
CA ASP A 176 -7.92 16.34 -10.54
C ASP A 176 -8.77 15.51 -11.54
N GLU A 177 -8.16 14.51 -12.17
CA GLU A 177 -8.88 13.58 -13.04
C GLU A 177 -9.95 12.78 -12.28
N ALA A 178 -9.63 12.30 -11.09
CA ALA A 178 -10.58 11.57 -10.26
C ALA A 178 -11.73 12.47 -9.76
N LEU A 179 -11.43 13.72 -9.37
CA LEU A 179 -12.44 14.71 -9.02
C LEU A 179 -13.40 14.97 -10.17
N SER A 180 -12.86 15.20 -11.37
CA SER A 180 -13.67 15.41 -12.60
C SER A 180 -14.61 14.23 -12.88
N LYS A 181 -14.15 13.00 -12.67
CA LYS A 181 -14.96 11.78 -12.91
C LYS A 181 -15.99 11.51 -11.83
N THR A 182 -15.77 11.98 -10.61
CA THR A 182 -16.69 11.74 -9.48
C THR A 182 -17.67 12.87 -9.25
N GLY A 183 -17.42 14.06 -9.82
CA GLY A 183 -18.20 15.27 -9.53
C GLY A 183 -18.02 15.80 -8.11
N MET A 184 -17.01 15.33 -7.39
CA MET A 184 -16.68 15.77 -6.03
C MET A 184 -15.81 17.02 -6.04
N SER A 185 -15.76 17.73 -4.92
CA SER A 185 -14.98 18.97 -4.77
C SER A 185 -13.58 18.69 -4.19
N PRO A 186 -12.62 19.62 -4.35
CA PRO A 186 -11.29 19.49 -3.73
C PRO A 186 -11.32 19.34 -2.21
N SER A 187 -12.34 19.87 -1.52
CA SER A 187 -12.52 19.70 -0.08
C SER A 187 -12.86 18.26 0.35
N ASP A 188 -13.31 17.42 -0.58
CA ASP A 188 -13.65 16.02 -0.32
C ASP A 188 -12.44 15.08 -0.41
N VAL A 189 -11.27 15.62 -0.80
CA VAL A 189 -10.03 14.83 -0.93
C VAL A 189 -9.40 14.59 0.44
N GLN A 190 -9.22 13.33 0.77
CA GLN A 190 -8.46 12.90 1.94
C GLN A 190 -7.05 12.50 1.51
N TYR A 191 -6.05 13.27 1.90
CA TYR A 191 -4.63 12.98 1.65
C TYR A 191 -4.02 12.16 2.80
N LYS A 192 -3.03 11.33 2.44
CA LYS A 192 -2.26 10.57 3.42
C LYS A 192 -0.80 10.46 2.97
#